data_971c05eec4a39f506ca487a5243c610f
#
_entry.id   971c05eec4a39f506ca487a5243c610f
#
_cell.length_a   1.000
_cell.length_b   1.000
_cell.length_c   1.000
_cell.angle_alpha   90.00
_cell.angle_beta   90.00
_cell.angle_gamma   90.00
#
_symmetry.space_group_name_H-M   'P 1'
#
loop_
_entity.id
_entity.type
_entity.pdbx_description
1 polymer ?
#
loop_
_entity_poly.entity_id
_entity_poly.type
_entity_poly.pdbx_seq_one_letter_code
_entity_poly.pdbx_strand_id
1 'polypeptide(L)'
;MTEAQLPDWELRSDTIAVRGGLARSGFGETGEALYLNSGFTYDSAEQAESSFKEETEHHLYSRFSNPTVAMFEERLAALEGAEACFATSSGMSAMFASVACLVKQGDHVVASASMFSSCYVVLTEILPSWGVTFELVEGTEEDVWAAALTKPTKVVFIESPSNPLMEIVDIAMVSKLAHKVGATVIVDNVMASPVMQKPLELGADVVMYSATKHIDGQGRVLGGAILGSREYIKTKVMPFARHTGPSMSAFNAWVLLKSLETMTMRVERMNESALKVAEFLSEHKGIKLVSYPLLKSHKAHVLAKKQMRGGGSTVAFAVDGDKAAAFKFMNALKVIDISNNLGDSKSLITHPASTTHRRLSAEVQAAMGITE
;
A
#
# COMPACT_ATOMS: atom_id res chain seq x y z
N MET A 1 -8.19 -15.14 24.76
CA MET A 1 -9.18 -14.24 24.15
C MET A 1 -10.17 -15.09 23.38
N THR A 2 -11.44 -14.77 23.41
CA THR A 2 -12.45 -15.41 22.57
C THR A 2 -12.64 -14.57 21.33
N GLU A 3 -12.41 -15.16 20.17
CA GLU A 3 -12.79 -14.53 18.89
C GLU A 3 -14.28 -14.21 18.90
N ALA A 4 -14.64 -13.02 18.46
CA ALA A 4 -16.03 -12.70 18.21
C ALA A 4 -16.50 -13.58 17.04
N GLN A 5 -17.36 -14.57 17.32
CA GLN A 5 -17.96 -15.36 16.26
C GLN A 5 -18.71 -14.43 15.31
N LEU A 6 -18.20 -14.29 14.10
CA LEU A 6 -18.92 -13.65 13.01
C LEU A 6 -19.99 -14.64 12.51
N PRO A 7 -21.14 -14.12 12.04
CA PRO A 7 -22.19 -15.00 11.51
C PRO A 7 -21.73 -15.70 10.22
N ASP A 8 -22.33 -16.82 9.90
CA ASP A 8 -21.99 -17.65 8.73
C ASP A 8 -22.39 -17.05 7.37
N TRP A 9 -23.12 -15.91 7.38
CA TRP A 9 -23.45 -15.21 6.14
C TRP A 9 -22.39 -14.21 5.74
N GLU A 10 -22.31 -13.93 4.44
CA GLU A 10 -21.38 -12.94 3.88
C GLU A 10 -21.63 -11.52 4.46
N LEU A 11 -20.59 -10.92 5.02
CA LEU A 11 -20.63 -9.60 5.59
C LEU A 11 -20.19 -8.54 4.56
N ARG A 12 -20.84 -7.39 4.56
CA ARG A 12 -20.39 -6.23 3.78
C ARG A 12 -19.11 -5.63 4.37
N SER A 13 -18.31 -5.01 3.51
CA SER A 13 -17.03 -4.37 3.90
C SER A 13 -17.17 -3.43 5.10
N ASP A 14 -18.25 -2.65 5.19
CA ASP A 14 -18.49 -1.75 6.34
C ASP A 14 -18.68 -2.51 7.66
N THR A 15 -19.34 -3.66 7.63
CA THR A 15 -19.49 -4.52 8.81
C THR A 15 -18.16 -5.17 9.17
N ILE A 16 -17.38 -5.62 8.17
CA ILE A 16 -16.03 -6.16 8.37
C ILE A 16 -15.11 -5.11 8.96
N ALA A 17 -15.18 -3.85 8.49
CA ALA A 17 -14.39 -2.73 9.00
C ALA A 17 -14.55 -2.51 10.51
N VAL A 18 -15.73 -2.81 11.05
CA VAL A 18 -16.07 -2.60 12.49
C VAL A 18 -15.92 -3.89 13.30
N ARG A 19 -16.12 -5.07 12.71
CA ARG A 19 -16.25 -6.34 13.43
C ARG A 19 -15.18 -7.37 13.12
N GLY A 20 -14.50 -7.25 11.96
CA GLY A 20 -13.48 -8.22 11.53
C GLY A 20 -12.30 -8.26 12.50
N GLY A 21 -11.79 -9.45 12.81
CA GLY A 21 -10.66 -9.66 13.69
C GLY A 21 -10.84 -9.19 15.14
N LEU A 22 -12.07 -8.94 15.59
CA LEU A 22 -12.33 -8.50 16.96
C LEU A 22 -12.16 -9.67 17.93
N ALA A 23 -11.15 -9.60 18.78
CA ALA A 23 -10.93 -10.52 19.88
C ALA A 23 -11.14 -9.81 21.23
N ARG A 24 -11.93 -10.42 22.12
CA ARG A 24 -12.23 -9.88 23.46
C ARG A 24 -11.43 -10.57 24.54
N SER A 25 -11.01 -9.80 25.54
CA SER A 25 -10.42 -10.34 26.75
C SER A 25 -11.50 -10.98 27.68
N GLY A 26 -11.06 -11.49 28.82
CA GLY A 26 -12.00 -11.99 29.83
C GLY A 26 -12.94 -10.92 30.42
N PHE A 27 -12.75 -9.63 30.12
CA PHE A 27 -13.59 -8.55 30.61
C PHE A 27 -14.78 -8.22 29.69
N GLY A 28 -14.80 -8.77 28.45
CA GLY A 28 -15.92 -8.60 27.51
C GLY A 28 -16.12 -7.17 27.00
N GLU A 29 -15.04 -6.41 26.83
CA GLU A 29 -15.02 -5.05 26.33
C GLU A 29 -15.66 -4.92 24.94
N THR A 30 -16.29 -3.79 24.64
CA THR A 30 -16.92 -3.52 23.33
C THR A 30 -15.91 -3.12 22.25
N GLY A 31 -14.85 -2.40 22.64
CA GLY A 31 -13.77 -1.99 21.75
C GLY A 31 -12.55 -2.89 21.90
N GLU A 32 -11.63 -2.80 20.98
CA GLU A 32 -10.40 -3.59 20.95
C GLU A 32 -9.44 -3.16 22.07
N ALA A 33 -8.94 -4.12 22.82
CA ALA A 33 -7.96 -3.89 23.89
C ALA A 33 -6.58 -3.56 23.33
N LEU A 34 -5.87 -2.67 23.99
CA LEU A 34 -4.47 -2.33 23.68
C LEU A 34 -3.52 -3.13 24.59
N TYR A 35 -2.81 -4.10 24.02
CA TYR A 35 -1.79 -4.89 24.72
C TYR A 35 -0.40 -4.29 24.52
N LEU A 36 -0.08 -3.28 25.33
CA LEU A 36 1.19 -2.54 25.25
C LEU A 36 2.26 -3.22 26.10
N ASN A 37 2.79 -4.33 25.62
CA ASN A 37 3.84 -5.11 26.27
C ASN A 37 4.82 -5.68 25.24
N SER A 38 6.01 -6.09 25.70
CA SER A 38 7.03 -6.70 24.83
C SER A 38 7.06 -8.23 24.89
N GLY A 39 6.68 -8.84 26.00
CA GLY A 39 6.80 -10.28 26.20
C GLY A 39 5.60 -10.87 26.93
N PHE A 40 5.50 -12.18 26.91
CA PHE A 40 4.40 -12.98 27.49
C PHE A 40 4.98 -14.05 28.42
N THR A 41 4.23 -14.44 29.45
CA THR A 41 4.60 -15.48 30.38
C THR A 41 4.05 -16.84 29.94
N TYR A 42 4.65 -17.91 30.45
CA TYR A 42 4.25 -19.29 30.25
C TYR A 42 3.95 -19.94 31.58
N ASP A 43 3.04 -20.91 31.61
CA ASP A 43 2.69 -21.65 32.81
C ASP A 43 3.75 -22.67 33.19
N SER A 44 4.58 -23.12 32.22
CA SER A 44 5.69 -24.05 32.45
C SER A 44 6.78 -23.90 31.39
N ALA A 45 7.95 -24.47 31.62
CA ALA A 45 9.04 -24.54 30.67
C ALA A 45 8.69 -25.40 29.45
N GLU A 46 7.89 -26.45 29.63
CA GLU A 46 7.39 -27.29 28.56
C GLU A 46 6.42 -26.53 27.63
N GLN A 47 5.55 -25.70 28.19
CA GLN A 47 4.71 -24.80 27.39
C GLN A 47 5.55 -23.83 26.60
N ALA A 48 6.58 -23.21 27.19
CA ALA A 48 7.49 -22.33 26.48
C ALA A 48 8.17 -23.07 25.31
N GLU A 49 8.70 -24.28 25.56
CA GLU A 49 9.34 -25.09 24.51
C GLU A 49 8.38 -25.41 23.37
N SER A 50 7.17 -25.91 23.65
CA SER A 50 6.17 -26.24 22.63
C SER A 50 5.71 -25.02 21.83
N SER A 51 5.61 -23.87 22.49
CA SER A 51 5.26 -22.59 21.82
C SER A 51 6.38 -22.12 20.86
N PHE A 52 7.64 -22.25 21.25
CA PHE A 52 8.77 -21.94 20.36
C PHE A 52 8.92 -22.95 19.20
N LYS A 53 8.47 -24.17 19.37
CA LYS A 53 8.37 -25.20 18.31
C LYS A 53 7.14 -25.01 17.41
N GLU A 54 6.29 -24.03 17.67
CA GLU A 54 5.03 -23.79 16.97
C GLU A 54 4.03 -24.96 17.06
N GLU A 55 4.15 -25.79 18.12
CA GLU A 55 3.24 -26.91 18.42
C GLU A 55 1.98 -26.43 19.17
N THR A 56 2.06 -25.27 19.84
CA THR A 56 0.95 -24.61 20.54
C THR A 56 0.88 -23.13 20.14
N GLU A 57 -0.33 -22.61 19.97
CA GLU A 57 -0.55 -21.21 19.69
C GLU A 57 -0.34 -20.36 20.96
N HIS A 58 0.65 -19.50 20.95
CA HIS A 58 0.94 -18.57 22.03
C HIS A 58 1.70 -17.34 21.51
N HIS A 59 1.42 -16.18 22.07
CA HIS A 59 2.24 -14.99 21.79
C HIS A 59 3.56 -15.12 22.56
N LEU A 60 4.69 -15.02 21.85
CA LEU A 60 6.01 -15.18 22.44
C LEU A 60 6.64 -13.84 22.81
N TYR A 61 6.65 -12.93 21.86
CA TYR A 61 7.28 -11.63 21.95
C TYR A 61 6.65 -10.69 20.93
N SER A 62 6.36 -9.46 21.30
CA SER A 62 5.57 -8.54 20.45
C SER A 62 6.20 -8.19 19.10
N ARG A 63 7.51 -8.42 18.92
CA ARG A 63 8.13 -8.34 17.59
C ARG A 63 7.69 -9.49 16.67
N PHE A 64 7.27 -10.62 17.21
CA PHE A 64 6.79 -11.79 16.46
C PHE A 64 5.29 -11.74 16.26
N SER A 65 4.56 -11.52 17.34
CA SER A 65 3.10 -11.38 17.36
C SER A 65 2.64 -10.64 18.62
N ASN A 66 1.57 -9.87 18.48
CA ASN A 66 0.94 -9.15 19.58
C ASN A 66 -0.58 -9.17 19.36
N PRO A 67 -1.42 -9.37 20.39
CA PRO A 67 -2.85 -9.47 20.21
C PRO A 67 -3.50 -8.27 19.51
N THR A 68 -3.05 -7.06 19.81
CA THR A 68 -3.56 -5.84 19.16
C THR A 68 -3.12 -5.76 17.69
N VAL A 69 -1.88 -6.13 17.38
CA VAL A 69 -1.36 -6.19 16.01
C VAL A 69 -2.12 -7.24 15.21
N ALA A 70 -2.36 -8.42 15.79
CA ALA A 70 -3.12 -9.49 15.15
C ALA A 70 -4.54 -9.05 14.76
N MET A 71 -5.26 -8.34 15.65
CA MET A 71 -6.59 -7.80 15.33
C MET A 71 -6.56 -6.83 14.14
N PHE A 72 -5.52 -5.99 14.03
CA PHE A 72 -5.33 -5.11 12.87
C PHE A 72 -5.07 -5.91 11.59
N GLU A 73 -4.17 -6.90 11.66
CA GLU A 73 -3.81 -7.77 10.53
C GLU A 73 -5.02 -8.55 10.00
N GLU A 74 -5.79 -9.16 10.88
CA GLU A 74 -7.00 -9.93 10.53
C GLU A 74 -8.06 -9.04 9.89
N ARG A 75 -8.33 -7.85 10.46
CA ARG A 75 -9.31 -6.91 9.91
C ARG A 75 -8.90 -6.40 8.55
N LEU A 76 -7.65 -6.02 8.37
CA LEU A 76 -7.17 -5.53 7.09
C LEU A 76 -7.14 -6.64 6.03
N ALA A 77 -6.74 -7.87 6.40
CA ALA A 77 -6.82 -9.03 5.51
C ALA A 77 -8.25 -9.28 5.03
N ALA A 78 -9.23 -9.27 5.94
CA ALA A 78 -10.64 -9.45 5.60
C ALA A 78 -11.18 -8.31 4.71
N LEU A 79 -10.75 -7.07 4.93
CA LEU A 79 -11.13 -5.93 4.09
C LEU A 79 -10.53 -6.00 2.69
N GLU A 80 -9.30 -6.49 2.54
CA GLU A 80 -8.64 -6.69 1.25
C GLU A 80 -9.17 -7.92 0.50
N GLY A 81 -9.63 -8.93 1.24
CA GLY A 81 -9.93 -10.26 0.70
C GLY A 81 -8.69 -11.16 0.63
N ALA A 82 -7.69 -10.90 1.47
CA ALA A 82 -6.47 -11.70 1.60
C ALA A 82 -6.63 -12.81 2.64
N GLU A 83 -5.88 -13.90 2.47
CA GLU A 83 -5.85 -15.01 3.46
C GLU A 83 -5.08 -14.64 4.73
N ALA A 84 -4.10 -13.74 4.63
CA ALA A 84 -3.29 -13.26 5.75
C ALA A 84 -2.69 -11.88 5.49
N CYS A 85 -2.33 -11.21 6.59
CA CYS A 85 -1.64 -9.93 6.60
C CYS A 85 -0.46 -10.01 7.57
N PHE A 86 0.59 -9.26 7.29
CA PHE A 86 1.69 -8.98 8.20
C PHE A 86 1.90 -7.47 8.33
N ALA A 87 1.76 -6.96 9.54
CA ALA A 87 1.92 -5.53 9.83
C ALA A 87 3.39 -5.15 10.05
N THR A 88 3.80 -4.04 9.44
CA THR A 88 5.16 -3.53 9.54
C THR A 88 5.20 -2.11 10.09
N SER A 89 6.37 -1.67 10.54
CA SER A 89 6.57 -0.34 11.16
C SER A 89 6.35 0.84 10.21
N SER A 90 6.40 0.63 8.89
CA SER A 90 6.18 1.66 7.87
C SER A 90 5.83 1.04 6.51
N GLY A 91 5.29 1.85 5.59
CA GLY A 91 5.06 1.42 4.21
C GLY A 91 6.34 0.98 3.49
N MET A 92 7.46 1.66 3.73
CA MET A 92 8.76 1.24 3.14
C MET A 92 9.27 -0.08 3.71
N SER A 93 9.01 -0.38 4.99
CA SER A 93 9.27 -1.71 5.55
C SER A 93 8.41 -2.78 4.89
N ALA A 94 7.15 -2.47 4.58
CA ALA A 94 6.27 -3.40 3.85
C ALA A 94 6.79 -3.63 2.42
N MET A 95 7.08 -2.56 1.69
CA MET A 95 7.65 -2.66 0.33
C MET A 95 8.94 -3.48 0.31
N PHE A 96 9.91 -3.12 1.15
CA PHE A 96 11.19 -3.79 1.20
C PHE A 96 11.05 -5.27 1.57
N ALA A 97 10.31 -5.58 2.64
CA ALA A 97 10.14 -6.96 3.10
C ALA A 97 9.39 -7.83 2.09
N SER A 98 8.37 -7.29 1.39
CA SER A 98 7.60 -8.05 0.40
C SER A 98 8.46 -8.50 -0.80
N VAL A 99 9.46 -7.71 -1.18
CA VAL A 99 10.37 -8.05 -2.28
C VAL A 99 11.59 -8.83 -1.76
N ALA A 100 12.27 -8.30 -0.71
CA ALA A 100 13.54 -8.84 -0.24
C ALA A 100 13.44 -10.26 0.31
N CYS A 101 12.30 -10.67 0.86
CA CYS A 101 12.08 -12.04 1.32
C CYS A 101 11.99 -13.07 0.20
N LEU A 102 11.85 -12.64 -1.06
CA LEU A 102 11.72 -13.50 -2.24
C LEU A 102 12.99 -13.60 -3.06
N VAL A 103 13.86 -12.57 -3.02
CA VAL A 103 15.00 -12.44 -3.94
C VAL A 103 16.32 -12.77 -3.27
N LYS A 104 17.25 -13.26 -4.07
CA LYS A 104 18.65 -13.52 -3.73
C LYS A 104 19.56 -13.10 -4.89
N GLN A 105 20.86 -13.15 -4.68
CA GLN A 105 21.85 -12.90 -5.75
C GLN A 105 21.54 -13.71 -7.02
N GLY A 106 21.54 -13.04 -8.16
CA GLY A 106 21.27 -13.61 -9.49
C GLY A 106 19.79 -13.60 -9.89
N ASP A 107 18.86 -13.30 -8.97
CA ASP A 107 17.44 -13.15 -9.32
C ASP A 107 17.20 -11.85 -10.10
N HIS A 108 16.07 -11.81 -10.82
CA HIS A 108 15.64 -10.67 -11.62
C HIS A 108 14.30 -10.13 -11.16
N VAL A 109 14.17 -8.81 -11.13
CA VAL A 109 12.95 -8.07 -10.80
C VAL A 109 12.55 -7.19 -11.97
N VAL A 110 11.27 -7.20 -12.33
CA VAL A 110 10.68 -6.27 -13.30
C VAL A 110 9.73 -5.34 -12.55
N ALA A 111 9.76 -4.05 -12.83
CA ALA A 111 8.88 -3.11 -12.16
C ALA A 111 8.38 -2.00 -13.09
N SER A 112 7.21 -1.44 -12.80
CA SER A 112 6.76 -0.21 -13.45
C SER A 112 7.75 0.93 -13.16
N ALA A 113 8.14 1.70 -14.17
CA ALA A 113 9.01 2.86 -13.99
C ALA A 113 8.32 3.97 -13.17
N SER A 114 7.00 4.08 -13.30
CA SER A 114 6.19 5.05 -12.56
C SER A 114 5.83 4.49 -11.19
N MET A 115 6.55 4.90 -10.14
CA MET A 115 6.36 4.50 -8.75
C MET A 115 6.90 5.55 -7.79
N PHE A 116 6.58 5.38 -6.51
CA PHE A 116 7.13 6.22 -5.44
C PHE A 116 8.66 6.18 -5.40
N SER A 117 9.29 7.35 -5.28
CA SER A 117 10.74 7.51 -5.41
C SER A 117 11.58 6.62 -4.51
N SER A 118 11.15 6.33 -3.28
CA SER A 118 11.88 5.41 -2.39
C SER A 118 11.75 3.95 -2.82
N CYS A 119 10.64 3.54 -3.44
CA CYS A 119 10.49 2.22 -4.04
C CYS A 119 11.46 2.08 -5.22
N TYR A 120 11.56 3.12 -6.05
CA TYR A 120 12.55 3.20 -7.13
C TYR A 120 13.98 2.96 -6.61
N VAL A 121 14.42 3.69 -5.57
CA VAL A 121 15.76 3.52 -4.97
C VAL A 121 15.99 2.10 -4.44
N VAL A 122 14.99 1.48 -3.80
CA VAL A 122 15.10 0.08 -3.34
C VAL A 122 15.40 -0.85 -4.51
N LEU A 123 14.68 -0.72 -5.62
CA LEU A 123 14.78 -1.61 -6.77
C LEU A 123 16.02 -1.36 -7.62
N THR A 124 16.49 -0.10 -7.73
CA THR A 124 17.57 0.30 -8.63
C THR A 124 18.93 0.45 -7.97
N GLU A 125 19.00 0.61 -6.64
CA GLU A 125 20.25 0.83 -5.91
C GLU A 125 20.47 -0.20 -4.80
N ILE A 126 19.47 -0.45 -3.94
CA ILE A 126 19.64 -1.31 -2.77
C ILE A 126 19.71 -2.78 -3.17
N LEU A 127 18.71 -3.30 -3.88
CA LEU A 127 18.70 -4.71 -4.30
C LEU A 127 19.83 -5.07 -5.27
N PRO A 128 20.23 -4.21 -6.23
CA PRO A 128 21.42 -4.45 -7.05
C PRO A 128 22.73 -4.59 -6.26
N SER A 129 22.88 -3.89 -5.12
CA SER A 129 24.03 -4.09 -4.23
C SER A 129 24.12 -5.51 -3.65
N TRP A 130 23.02 -6.27 -3.68
CA TRP A 130 22.95 -7.69 -3.31
C TRP A 130 23.07 -8.65 -4.50
N GLY A 131 23.33 -8.11 -5.71
CA GLY A 131 23.44 -8.89 -6.94
C GLY A 131 22.10 -9.28 -7.55
N VAL A 132 21.02 -8.60 -7.22
CA VAL A 132 19.71 -8.71 -7.87
C VAL A 132 19.72 -7.80 -9.10
N THR A 133 19.28 -8.31 -10.25
CA THR A 133 19.13 -7.50 -11.45
C THR A 133 17.72 -6.95 -11.57
N PHE A 134 17.55 -5.83 -12.26
CA PHE A 134 16.23 -5.23 -12.46
C PHE A 134 16.01 -4.74 -13.88
N GLU A 135 14.73 -4.58 -14.24
CA GLU A 135 14.28 -3.92 -15.46
C GLU A 135 13.07 -3.04 -15.13
N LEU A 136 13.10 -1.80 -15.62
CA LEU A 136 11.99 -0.86 -15.45
C LEU A 136 11.18 -0.79 -16.75
N VAL A 137 9.86 -0.96 -16.62
CA VAL A 137 8.92 -0.91 -17.75
C VAL A 137 8.36 0.50 -17.83
N GLU A 138 8.67 1.19 -18.92
CA GLU A 138 8.14 2.50 -19.26
C GLU A 138 6.89 2.31 -20.13
N GLY A 139 5.73 2.54 -19.56
CA GLY A 139 4.44 2.39 -20.25
C GLY A 139 3.49 1.39 -19.59
N THR A 140 2.30 1.35 -20.12
CA THR A 140 1.19 0.55 -19.57
C THR A 140 0.67 -0.49 -20.58
N GLU A 141 1.22 -0.50 -21.79
CA GLU A 141 0.81 -1.30 -22.94
C GLU A 141 1.26 -2.77 -22.79
N GLU A 142 0.44 -3.70 -23.29
CA GLU A 142 0.68 -5.14 -23.13
C GLU A 142 1.99 -5.61 -23.81
N ASP A 143 2.31 -5.09 -24.97
CA ASP A 143 3.52 -5.45 -25.72
C ASP A 143 4.80 -5.02 -25.03
N VAL A 144 4.81 -3.86 -24.34
CA VAL A 144 5.95 -3.38 -23.55
C VAL A 144 6.19 -4.31 -22.36
N TRP A 145 5.14 -4.68 -21.63
CA TRP A 145 5.23 -5.63 -20.53
C TRP A 145 5.62 -7.04 -20.98
N ALA A 146 5.06 -7.49 -22.10
CA ALA A 146 5.42 -8.80 -22.69
C ALA A 146 6.89 -8.87 -23.11
N ALA A 147 7.46 -7.78 -23.64
CA ALA A 147 8.88 -7.70 -23.99
C ALA A 147 9.79 -7.80 -22.76
N ALA A 148 9.45 -7.12 -21.66
CA ALA A 148 10.22 -7.17 -20.40
C ALA A 148 10.12 -8.55 -19.71
N LEU A 149 9.01 -9.26 -19.86
CA LEU A 149 8.74 -10.56 -19.23
C LEU A 149 9.10 -11.76 -20.15
N THR A 150 10.22 -11.67 -20.85
CA THR A 150 10.72 -12.74 -21.74
C THR A 150 11.72 -13.69 -21.08
N LYS A 151 12.26 -13.32 -19.92
CA LYS A 151 13.26 -14.10 -19.15
C LYS A 151 12.72 -14.47 -17.77
N PRO A 152 13.29 -15.48 -17.09
CA PRO A 152 12.89 -15.82 -15.72
C PRO A 152 12.94 -14.59 -14.81
N THR A 153 11.82 -14.26 -14.25
CA THR A 153 11.63 -13.10 -13.37
C THR A 153 11.12 -13.59 -12.02
N LYS A 154 11.70 -13.10 -10.94
CA LYS A 154 11.33 -13.52 -9.59
C LYS A 154 10.17 -12.71 -9.02
N VAL A 155 10.20 -11.41 -9.26
CA VAL A 155 9.19 -10.47 -8.77
C VAL A 155 8.81 -9.49 -9.87
N VAL A 156 7.54 -9.20 -9.99
CA VAL A 156 6.99 -8.05 -10.70
C VAL A 156 6.42 -7.09 -9.68
N PHE A 157 6.90 -5.84 -9.66
CA PHE A 157 6.43 -4.79 -8.74
C PHE A 157 5.69 -3.70 -9.51
N ILE A 158 4.46 -3.41 -9.10
CA ILE A 158 3.59 -2.42 -9.75
C ILE A 158 3.05 -1.45 -8.69
N GLU A 159 3.02 -0.16 -8.99
CA GLU A 159 2.21 0.82 -8.28
C GLU A 159 1.08 1.31 -9.19
N SER A 160 -0.17 1.07 -8.84
CA SER A 160 -1.34 1.46 -9.65
C SER A 160 -2.55 1.76 -8.76
N PRO A 161 -3.07 3.02 -8.80
CA PRO A 161 -2.54 4.19 -9.50
C PRO A 161 -1.15 4.59 -9.02
N SER A 162 -0.30 5.11 -9.92
CA SER A 162 1.06 5.48 -9.57
C SER A 162 1.18 6.89 -8.96
N ASN A 163 2.21 7.08 -8.13
CA ASN A 163 2.60 8.39 -7.61
C ASN A 163 3.73 8.98 -8.48
N PRO A 164 3.65 10.21 -9.03
CA PRO A 164 2.63 11.21 -8.69
C PRO A 164 1.51 11.37 -9.74
N LEU A 165 1.61 10.80 -10.93
CA LEU A 165 0.75 11.13 -12.06
C LEU A 165 -0.52 10.31 -12.21
N MET A 166 -0.80 9.42 -11.26
CA MET A 166 -2.00 8.58 -11.26
C MET A 166 -2.11 7.69 -12.51
N GLU A 167 -0.99 7.20 -13.04
CA GLU A 167 -1.03 6.22 -14.11
C GLU A 167 -1.67 4.91 -13.65
N ILE A 168 -2.41 4.30 -14.56
CA ILE A 168 -3.10 3.03 -14.29
C ILE A 168 -2.45 1.93 -15.14
N VAL A 169 -1.91 0.95 -14.47
CA VAL A 169 -1.43 -0.29 -15.09
C VAL A 169 -2.54 -1.34 -15.03
N ASP A 170 -2.78 -2.09 -16.09
CA ASP A 170 -3.71 -3.23 -16.09
C ASP A 170 -3.09 -4.37 -15.28
N ILE A 171 -3.53 -4.47 -14.01
CA ILE A 171 -3.02 -5.48 -13.06
C ILE A 171 -3.30 -6.89 -13.57
N ALA A 172 -4.48 -7.13 -14.14
CA ALA A 172 -4.84 -8.46 -14.63
C ALA A 172 -3.98 -8.89 -15.83
N MET A 173 -3.71 -7.96 -16.75
CA MET A 173 -2.84 -8.20 -17.90
C MET A 173 -1.40 -8.50 -17.44
N VAL A 174 -0.83 -7.67 -16.58
CA VAL A 174 0.54 -7.84 -16.09
C VAL A 174 0.66 -9.13 -15.27
N SER A 175 -0.29 -9.43 -14.38
CA SER A 175 -0.29 -10.68 -13.60
C SER A 175 -0.29 -11.90 -14.50
N LYS A 176 -1.13 -11.90 -15.55
CA LYS A 176 -1.16 -12.99 -16.53
C LYS A 176 0.17 -13.20 -17.28
N LEU A 177 0.88 -12.13 -17.61
CA LEU A 177 2.19 -12.19 -18.24
C LEU A 177 3.27 -12.65 -17.26
N ALA A 178 3.28 -12.09 -16.05
CA ALA A 178 4.24 -12.41 -14.99
C ALA A 178 4.19 -13.88 -14.57
N HIS A 179 2.99 -14.43 -14.41
CA HIS A 179 2.82 -15.84 -14.03
C HIS A 179 3.34 -16.82 -15.08
N LYS A 180 3.36 -16.46 -16.38
CA LYS A 180 3.96 -17.31 -17.43
C LYS A 180 5.47 -17.51 -17.24
N VAL A 181 6.15 -16.56 -16.60
CA VAL A 181 7.59 -16.64 -16.32
C VAL A 181 7.88 -17.01 -14.86
N GLY A 182 6.85 -17.35 -14.08
CA GLY A 182 6.97 -17.79 -12.69
C GLY A 182 7.22 -16.65 -11.69
N ALA A 183 6.92 -15.42 -12.05
CA ALA A 183 7.11 -14.26 -11.18
C ALA A 183 5.95 -14.09 -10.18
N THR A 184 6.29 -13.66 -8.98
CA THR A 184 5.32 -13.18 -7.98
C THR A 184 4.97 -11.71 -8.25
N VAL A 185 3.69 -11.39 -8.37
CA VAL A 185 3.20 -10.03 -8.62
C VAL A 185 2.88 -9.33 -7.31
N ILE A 186 3.58 -8.24 -7.04
CA ILE A 186 3.39 -7.39 -5.86
C ILE A 186 2.83 -6.05 -6.31
N VAL A 187 1.69 -5.65 -5.74
CA VAL A 187 1.06 -4.36 -6.04
C VAL A 187 1.11 -3.44 -4.84
N ASP A 188 1.71 -2.27 -5.01
CA ASP A 188 1.53 -1.14 -4.12
C ASP A 188 0.16 -0.50 -4.41
N ASN A 189 -0.78 -0.72 -3.52
CA ASN A 189 -2.16 -0.25 -3.64
C ASN A 189 -2.46 0.99 -2.77
N VAL A 190 -1.42 1.68 -2.32
CA VAL A 190 -1.54 2.81 -1.37
C VAL A 190 -2.44 3.92 -1.89
N MET A 191 -2.34 4.27 -3.18
CA MET A 191 -3.10 5.37 -3.79
C MET A 191 -4.60 5.08 -3.90
N ALA A 192 -4.97 3.82 -4.12
CA ALA A 192 -6.36 3.39 -4.25
C ALA A 192 -7.00 2.99 -2.91
N SER A 193 -6.23 2.44 -1.97
CA SER A 193 -6.72 1.77 -0.76
C SER A 193 -7.57 0.50 -1.06
N PRO A 194 -7.85 -0.35 -0.06
CA PRO A 194 -8.73 -1.52 -0.26
C PRO A 194 -10.18 -1.15 -0.63
N VAL A 195 -10.55 0.13 -0.47
CA VAL A 195 -11.90 0.62 -0.79
C VAL A 195 -12.10 0.82 -2.29
N MET A 196 -11.08 1.36 -2.98
CA MET A 196 -11.20 1.72 -4.40
C MET A 196 -10.68 0.65 -5.35
N GLN A 197 -9.76 -0.22 -4.91
CA GLN A 197 -9.18 -1.27 -5.76
C GLN A 197 -8.78 -2.47 -4.94
N LYS A 198 -8.97 -3.67 -5.48
CA LYS A 198 -8.60 -4.96 -4.88
C LYS A 198 -7.69 -5.75 -5.82
N PRO A 199 -6.37 -5.55 -5.73
CA PRO A 199 -5.43 -6.18 -6.66
C PRO A 199 -5.44 -7.73 -6.65
N LEU A 200 -5.73 -8.37 -5.49
CA LEU A 200 -5.81 -9.83 -5.42
C LEU A 200 -6.94 -10.38 -6.32
N GLU A 201 -8.08 -9.70 -6.41
CA GLU A 201 -9.18 -10.07 -7.31
C GLU A 201 -8.81 -9.89 -8.80
N LEU A 202 -7.75 -9.12 -9.09
CA LEU A 202 -7.22 -8.87 -10.42
C LEU A 202 -6.03 -9.77 -10.79
N GLY A 203 -5.65 -10.69 -9.90
CA GLY A 203 -4.61 -11.67 -10.14
C GLY A 203 -3.24 -11.33 -9.54
N ALA A 204 -3.10 -10.26 -8.76
CA ALA A 204 -1.90 -10.04 -7.97
C ALA A 204 -1.75 -11.12 -6.88
N ASP A 205 -0.50 -11.47 -6.55
CA ASP A 205 -0.20 -12.44 -5.49
C ASP A 205 -0.06 -11.76 -4.12
N VAL A 206 0.43 -10.53 -4.11
CA VAL A 206 0.73 -9.76 -2.91
C VAL A 206 0.27 -8.32 -3.09
N VAL A 207 -0.32 -7.79 -2.05
CA VAL A 207 -0.65 -6.36 -1.95
C VAL A 207 0.12 -5.76 -0.78
N MET A 208 0.69 -4.58 -0.98
CA MET A 208 1.31 -3.85 0.11
C MET A 208 0.65 -2.48 0.33
N TYR A 209 0.70 -2.02 1.57
CA TYR A 209 0.18 -0.72 1.98
C TYR A 209 1.18 0.06 2.84
N SER A 210 1.26 1.36 2.61
CA SER A 210 1.61 2.31 3.65
C SER A 210 0.35 2.61 4.47
N ALA A 211 0.20 1.98 5.62
CA ALA A 211 -0.93 2.22 6.51
C ALA A 211 -0.96 3.65 7.08
N THR A 212 0.14 4.37 6.96
CA THR A 212 0.32 5.80 7.25
C THR A 212 -0.67 6.70 6.48
N LYS A 213 -1.17 6.23 5.33
CA LYS A 213 -1.96 7.00 4.36
C LYS A 213 -3.47 6.86 4.64
N HIS A 214 -4.26 6.38 3.70
CA HIS A 214 -5.72 6.25 3.84
C HIS A 214 -6.17 5.38 5.02
N ILE A 215 -5.36 4.37 5.42
CA ILE A 215 -5.68 3.50 6.54
C ILE A 215 -5.69 4.29 7.84
N ASP A 216 -4.62 5.06 8.14
CA ASP A 216 -4.65 6.01 9.28
C ASP A 216 -5.65 7.15 9.01
N GLY A 217 -5.53 7.81 7.87
CA GLY A 217 -6.44 8.84 7.37
C GLY A 217 -6.48 10.15 8.14
N GLN A 218 -5.60 10.34 9.12
CA GLN A 218 -5.58 11.53 9.99
C GLN A 218 -4.15 12.01 10.35
N GLY A 219 -3.12 11.45 9.73
CA GLY A 219 -1.73 11.87 9.89
C GLY A 219 -1.16 11.64 11.30
N ARG A 220 -1.57 10.55 11.98
CA ARG A 220 -1.22 10.28 13.40
C ARG A 220 -0.05 9.35 13.58
N VAL A 221 0.00 8.24 12.81
CA VAL A 221 0.98 7.16 13.02
C VAL A 221 1.54 6.64 11.70
N LEU A 222 2.76 6.09 11.79
CA LEU A 222 3.35 5.31 10.70
C LEU A 222 2.90 3.85 10.82
N GLY A 223 2.78 3.20 9.66
CA GLY A 223 2.55 1.77 9.57
C GLY A 223 2.66 1.29 8.13
N GLY A 224 2.78 -0.01 7.98
CA GLY A 224 2.71 -0.70 6.70
C GLY A 224 2.04 -2.06 6.87
N ALA A 225 1.65 -2.67 5.76
CA ALA A 225 1.06 -4.00 5.75
C ALA A 225 1.42 -4.73 4.45
N ILE A 226 1.62 -6.04 4.56
CA ILE A 226 1.83 -6.97 3.45
C ILE A 226 0.71 -8.00 3.50
N LEU A 227 -0.03 -8.16 2.42
CA LEU A 227 -1.18 -9.06 2.34
C LEU A 227 -1.01 -10.03 1.18
N GLY A 228 -1.46 -11.26 1.38
CA GLY A 228 -1.38 -12.30 0.35
C GLY A 228 -1.84 -13.64 0.89
N SER A 229 -1.35 -14.73 0.28
CA SER A 229 -1.64 -16.07 0.76
C SER A 229 -1.02 -16.32 2.15
N ARG A 230 -1.67 -17.14 2.95
CA ARG A 230 -1.17 -17.58 4.26
C ARG A 230 0.20 -18.24 4.15
N GLU A 231 0.40 -19.01 3.09
CA GLU A 231 1.69 -19.66 2.82
C GLU A 231 2.79 -18.62 2.63
N TYR A 232 2.59 -17.63 1.76
CA TYR A 232 3.57 -16.57 1.51
C TYR A 232 3.89 -15.79 2.78
N ILE A 233 2.87 -15.35 3.53
CA ILE A 233 3.07 -14.62 4.78
C ILE A 233 3.83 -15.48 5.79
N LYS A 234 3.42 -16.72 6.02
CA LYS A 234 4.02 -17.60 7.05
C LYS A 234 5.42 -18.07 6.67
N THR A 235 5.68 -18.40 5.39
CA THR A 235 6.93 -19.04 4.98
C THR A 235 7.99 -18.08 4.44
N LYS A 236 7.61 -16.89 3.99
CA LYS A 236 8.53 -15.88 3.41
C LYS A 236 8.61 -14.62 4.27
N VAL A 237 7.48 -13.94 4.50
CA VAL A 237 7.47 -12.64 5.18
C VAL A 237 7.81 -12.75 6.65
N MET A 238 7.13 -13.62 7.40
CA MET A 238 7.32 -13.73 8.85
C MET A 238 8.75 -14.10 9.24
N PRO A 239 9.41 -15.13 8.65
CA PRO A 239 10.79 -15.45 8.97
C PRO A 239 11.75 -14.29 8.69
N PHE A 240 11.59 -13.63 7.52
CA PHE A 240 12.38 -12.47 7.15
C PHE A 240 12.20 -11.32 8.14
N ALA A 241 10.95 -10.95 8.43
CA ALA A 241 10.61 -9.85 9.33
C ALA A 241 11.02 -10.12 10.79
N ARG A 242 10.87 -11.37 11.26
CA ARG A 242 11.30 -11.79 12.61
C ARG A 242 12.78 -11.48 12.86
N HIS A 243 13.64 -11.64 11.86
CA HIS A 243 15.08 -11.45 11.98
C HIS A 243 15.57 -10.06 11.57
N THR A 244 14.82 -9.34 10.74
CA THR A 244 15.17 -7.98 10.29
C THR A 244 14.49 -6.87 11.09
N GLY A 245 13.43 -7.17 11.85
CA GLY A 245 12.86 -6.31 12.88
C GLY A 245 11.86 -5.22 12.46
N PRO A 246 11.21 -5.23 11.28
CA PRO A 246 10.29 -4.16 10.85
C PRO A 246 8.89 -4.28 11.48
N SER A 247 8.79 -4.70 12.74
CA SER A 247 7.52 -4.95 13.43
C SER A 247 6.77 -3.64 13.75
N MET A 248 5.45 -3.69 13.67
CA MET A 248 4.57 -2.59 14.08
C MET A 248 4.44 -2.55 15.61
N SER A 249 4.42 -1.35 16.19
CA SER A 249 4.11 -1.20 17.62
C SER A 249 2.61 -1.46 17.88
N ALA A 250 2.28 -2.03 19.04
CA ALA A 250 0.89 -2.28 19.42
C ALA A 250 0.06 -0.99 19.49
N PHE A 251 0.67 0.14 19.89
CA PHE A 251 -0.01 1.44 19.90
C PHE A 251 -0.38 1.90 18.48
N ASN A 252 0.54 1.84 17.53
CA ASN A 252 0.25 2.21 16.14
C ASN A 252 -0.80 1.27 15.55
N ALA A 253 -0.69 -0.04 15.81
CA ALA A 253 -1.68 -1.01 15.37
C ALA A 253 -3.08 -0.70 15.90
N TRP A 254 -3.20 -0.31 17.18
CA TRP A 254 -4.48 0.08 17.77
C TRP A 254 -5.08 1.32 17.11
N VAL A 255 -4.26 2.36 16.87
CA VAL A 255 -4.70 3.57 16.15
C VAL A 255 -5.19 3.22 14.75
N LEU A 256 -4.45 2.40 14.01
CA LEU A 256 -4.80 1.97 12.66
C LEU A 256 -6.06 1.09 12.65
N LEU A 257 -6.17 0.17 13.61
CA LEU A 257 -7.33 -0.71 13.79
C LEU A 257 -8.62 0.11 13.98
N LYS A 258 -8.56 1.13 14.86
CA LYS A 258 -9.69 2.05 15.07
C LYS A 258 -9.99 2.92 13.84
N SER A 259 -8.98 3.20 13.02
CA SER A 259 -9.15 3.99 11.79
C SER A 259 -9.83 3.21 10.67
N LEU A 260 -9.65 1.88 10.64
CA LEU A 260 -10.33 1.01 9.67
C LEU A 260 -11.86 1.11 9.77
N GLU A 261 -12.40 1.33 10.98
CA GLU A 261 -13.85 1.43 11.22
C GLU A 261 -14.53 2.52 10.36
N THR A 262 -13.81 3.57 10.01
CA THR A 262 -14.33 4.70 9.23
C THR A 262 -13.67 4.86 7.87
N MET A 263 -12.81 3.92 7.49
CA MET A 263 -12.00 4.06 6.27
C MET A 263 -12.85 4.19 5.02
N THR A 264 -13.86 3.35 4.85
CA THR A 264 -14.76 3.39 3.68
C THR A 264 -15.41 4.76 3.54
N MET A 265 -16.06 5.26 4.59
CA MET A 265 -16.72 6.58 4.59
C MET A 265 -15.76 7.71 4.22
N ARG A 266 -14.53 7.69 4.78
CA ARG A 266 -13.52 8.72 4.50
C ARG A 266 -13.05 8.67 3.05
N VAL A 267 -12.70 7.48 2.57
CA VAL A 267 -12.15 7.29 1.22
C VAL A 267 -13.21 7.58 0.14
N GLU A 268 -14.46 7.17 0.33
CA GLU A 268 -15.56 7.50 -0.57
C GLU A 268 -15.79 9.01 -0.64
N ARG A 269 -15.82 9.69 0.50
CA ARG A 269 -15.95 11.15 0.53
C ARG A 269 -14.77 11.86 -0.12
N MET A 270 -13.53 11.41 0.12
CA MET A 270 -12.34 11.93 -0.53
C MET A 270 -12.41 11.75 -2.06
N ASN A 271 -12.84 10.56 -2.53
CA ASN A 271 -13.01 10.27 -3.94
C ASN A 271 -14.04 11.20 -4.62
N GLU A 272 -15.20 11.42 -4.00
CA GLU A 272 -16.20 12.37 -4.49
C GLU A 272 -15.64 13.80 -4.58
N SER A 273 -14.92 14.23 -3.57
CA SER A 273 -14.32 15.56 -3.52
C SER A 273 -13.21 15.72 -4.57
N ALA A 274 -12.35 14.70 -4.72
CA ALA A 274 -11.27 14.70 -5.70
C ALA A 274 -11.79 14.78 -7.14
N LEU A 275 -12.87 14.05 -7.46
CA LEU A 275 -13.49 14.14 -8.79
C LEU A 275 -13.98 15.57 -9.09
N LYS A 276 -14.70 16.20 -8.16
CA LYS A 276 -15.19 17.57 -8.32
C LYS A 276 -14.04 18.57 -8.48
N VAL A 277 -12.95 18.40 -7.72
CA VAL A 277 -11.76 19.24 -7.84
C VAL A 277 -11.09 19.02 -9.20
N ALA A 278 -10.96 17.78 -9.66
CA ALA A 278 -10.37 17.45 -10.96
C ALA A 278 -11.18 18.03 -12.12
N GLU A 279 -12.51 17.93 -12.06
CA GLU A 279 -13.43 18.54 -13.05
C GLU A 279 -13.26 20.07 -13.08
N PHE A 280 -13.31 20.73 -11.92
CA PHE A 280 -13.12 22.17 -11.79
C PHE A 280 -11.77 22.63 -12.36
N LEU A 281 -10.67 21.95 -12.00
CA LEU A 281 -9.34 22.27 -12.49
C LEU A 281 -9.21 22.07 -14.01
N SER A 282 -9.89 21.07 -14.57
CA SER A 282 -9.86 20.78 -16.02
C SER A 282 -10.48 21.89 -16.86
N GLU A 283 -11.39 22.67 -16.29
CA GLU A 283 -12.06 23.81 -16.97
C GLU A 283 -11.33 25.14 -16.71
N HIS A 284 -10.37 25.18 -15.78
CA HIS A 284 -9.72 26.42 -15.38
C HIS A 284 -8.58 26.81 -16.32
N LYS A 285 -8.64 28.04 -16.88
CA LYS A 285 -7.68 28.56 -17.89
C LYS A 285 -6.21 28.58 -17.43
N GLY A 286 -5.95 28.67 -16.12
CA GLY A 286 -4.60 28.67 -15.55
C GLY A 286 -4.03 27.28 -15.27
N ILE A 287 -4.73 26.21 -15.66
CA ILE A 287 -4.32 24.81 -15.49
C ILE A 287 -4.06 24.20 -16.86
N LYS A 288 -2.90 23.63 -17.04
CA LYS A 288 -2.38 23.08 -18.28
C LYS A 288 -2.69 21.60 -18.48
N LEU A 289 -2.68 20.85 -17.36
CA LEU A 289 -2.90 19.42 -17.32
C LEU A 289 -3.60 19.05 -16.02
N VAL A 290 -4.54 18.13 -16.08
CA VAL A 290 -5.10 17.44 -14.92
C VAL A 290 -5.06 15.96 -15.17
N SER A 291 -4.46 15.20 -14.25
CA SER A 291 -4.45 13.74 -14.25
C SER A 291 -5.28 13.23 -13.07
N TYR A 292 -6.39 12.58 -13.38
CA TYR A 292 -7.26 11.90 -12.42
C TYR A 292 -7.96 10.73 -13.14
N PRO A 293 -7.93 9.51 -12.61
CA PRO A 293 -8.32 8.30 -13.34
C PRO A 293 -9.74 8.31 -13.91
N LEU A 294 -10.70 8.97 -13.24
CA LEU A 294 -12.09 9.04 -13.70
C LEU A 294 -12.41 10.25 -14.59
N LEU A 295 -11.47 11.12 -14.90
CA LEU A 295 -11.68 12.11 -15.96
C LEU A 295 -11.71 11.43 -17.33
N LYS A 296 -12.62 11.83 -18.20
CA LYS A 296 -12.71 11.32 -19.58
C LYS A 296 -11.44 11.58 -20.40
N SER A 297 -10.69 12.62 -20.05
CA SER A 297 -9.42 12.99 -20.66
C SER A 297 -8.24 12.12 -20.20
N HIS A 298 -8.39 11.33 -19.15
CA HIS A 298 -7.33 10.47 -18.66
C HIS A 298 -7.10 9.28 -19.63
N LYS A 299 -5.84 9.05 -20.05
CA LYS A 299 -5.48 8.03 -21.05
C LYS A 299 -6.00 6.62 -20.72
N ALA A 300 -6.05 6.28 -19.44
CA ALA A 300 -6.52 4.98 -18.95
C ALA A 300 -7.94 5.03 -18.34
N HIS A 301 -8.78 6.02 -18.70
CA HIS A 301 -10.13 6.18 -18.13
C HIS A 301 -10.99 4.89 -18.20
N VAL A 302 -10.97 4.20 -19.34
CA VAL A 302 -11.75 2.98 -19.53
C VAL A 302 -11.25 1.86 -18.63
N LEU A 303 -9.94 1.70 -18.52
CA LEU A 303 -9.31 0.72 -17.64
C LEU A 303 -9.58 1.05 -16.18
N ALA A 304 -9.43 2.30 -15.76
CA ALA A 304 -9.72 2.74 -14.41
C ALA A 304 -11.16 2.41 -13.99
N LYS A 305 -12.14 2.67 -14.86
CA LYS A 305 -13.54 2.30 -14.60
C LYS A 305 -13.79 0.80 -14.51
N LYS A 306 -13.00 -0.02 -15.19
CA LYS A 306 -13.08 -1.49 -15.12
C LYS A 306 -12.42 -2.04 -13.85
N GLN A 307 -11.28 -1.48 -13.46
CA GLN A 307 -10.39 -2.02 -12.42
C GLN A 307 -10.67 -1.44 -11.03
N MET A 308 -11.21 -0.22 -10.97
CA MET A 308 -11.37 0.54 -9.74
C MET A 308 -12.84 0.92 -9.51
N ARG A 309 -13.24 1.05 -8.24
CA ARG A 309 -14.55 1.58 -7.84
C ARG A 309 -14.63 3.10 -7.93
N GLY A 310 -13.48 3.79 -7.89
CA GLY A 310 -13.36 5.25 -7.94
C GLY A 310 -11.96 5.66 -8.36
N GLY A 311 -11.74 6.96 -8.62
CA GLY A 311 -10.44 7.50 -9.03
C GLY A 311 -9.45 7.74 -7.89
N GLY A 312 -9.89 7.51 -6.64
CA GLY A 312 -9.08 7.77 -5.45
C GLY A 312 -9.19 9.22 -4.95
N SER A 313 -8.29 9.59 -4.04
CA SER A 313 -8.29 10.89 -3.35
C SER A 313 -7.27 11.90 -3.89
N THR A 314 -6.43 11.49 -4.82
CA THR A 314 -5.30 12.30 -5.31
C THR A 314 -5.56 12.81 -6.71
N VAL A 315 -5.33 14.10 -6.92
CA VAL A 315 -5.41 14.77 -8.23
C VAL A 315 -4.04 15.35 -8.54
N ALA A 316 -3.43 14.93 -9.63
CA ALA A 316 -2.22 15.56 -10.15
C ALA A 316 -2.57 16.60 -11.21
N PHE A 317 -1.92 17.76 -11.19
CA PHE A 317 -2.15 18.81 -12.17
C PHE A 317 -0.92 19.69 -12.38
N ALA A 318 -0.85 20.37 -13.52
CA ALA A 318 0.17 21.36 -13.83
C ALA A 318 -0.48 22.73 -14.03
N VAL A 319 0.05 23.74 -13.34
CA VAL A 319 -0.33 25.13 -13.58
C VAL A 319 0.29 25.61 -14.90
N ASP A 320 -0.31 26.62 -15.52
CA ASP A 320 0.30 27.27 -16.68
C ASP A 320 1.46 28.15 -16.20
N GLY A 321 2.67 27.81 -16.62
CA GLY A 321 3.92 28.47 -16.22
C GLY A 321 5.01 27.50 -15.80
N ASP A 322 5.90 28.00 -14.98
CA ASP A 322 7.08 27.31 -14.45
C ASP A 322 6.92 27.01 -12.94
N LYS A 323 7.99 26.52 -12.34
CA LYS A 323 8.07 26.26 -10.88
C LYS A 323 7.70 27.47 -10.02
N ALA A 324 8.06 28.70 -10.45
CA ALA A 324 7.71 29.92 -9.70
C ALA A 324 6.20 30.15 -9.71
N ALA A 325 5.54 29.87 -10.84
CA ALA A 325 4.08 29.93 -10.95
C ALA A 325 3.41 28.86 -10.05
N ALA A 326 3.93 27.63 -10.04
CA ALA A 326 3.45 26.56 -9.16
C ALA A 326 3.58 26.95 -7.68
N PHE A 327 4.73 27.49 -7.26
CA PHE A 327 4.96 27.93 -5.89
C PHE A 327 4.06 29.10 -5.51
N LYS A 328 3.86 30.07 -6.41
CA LYS A 328 2.93 31.19 -6.20
C LYS A 328 1.50 30.68 -5.97
N PHE A 329 1.06 29.71 -6.78
CA PHE A 329 -0.24 29.07 -6.61
C PHE A 329 -0.34 28.39 -5.24
N MET A 330 0.62 27.51 -4.89
CA MET A 330 0.61 26.78 -3.62
C MET A 330 0.61 27.71 -2.40
N ASN A 331 1.44 28.75 -2.43
CA ASN A 331 1.55 29.73 -1.33
C ASN A 331 0.29 30.61 -1.16
N ALA A 332 -0.55 30.70 -2.18
CA ALA A 332 -1.81 31.46 -2.12
C ALA A 332 -2.96 30.70 -1.52
N LEU A 333 -2.84 29.37 -1.36
CA LEU A 333 -3.89 28.53 -0.77
C LEU A 333 -4.13 28.87 0.71
N LYS A 334 -5.37 28.77 1.16
CA LYS A 334 -5.79 29.14 2.53
C LYS A 334 -6.34 27.96 3.33
N VAL A 335 -6.82 26.92 2.66
CA VAL A 335 -7.46 25.75 3.27
C VAL A 335 -6.66 24.47 3.06
N ILE A 336 -5.86 24.43 2.00
CA ILE A 336 -5.03 23.30 1.62
C ILE A 336 -3.63 23.53 2.18
N ASP A 337 -3.15 22.60 3.00
CA ASP A 337 -1.82 22.68 3.60
C ASP A 337 -0.73 22.16 2.66
N ILE A 338 0.43 22.80 2.65
CA ILE A 338 1.61 22.30 1.92
C ILE A 338 2.25 21.18 2.74
N SER A 339 2.12 19.94 2.28
CA SER A 339 2.66 18.75 2.92
C SER A 339 2.88 17.64 1.89
N ASN A 340 3.88 16.81 2.12
CA ASN A 340 4.20 15.66 1.28
C ASN A 340 3.46 14.37 1.67
N ASN A 341 2.50 14.43 2.59
CA ASN A 341 1.64 13.29 2.95
C ASN A 341 0.42 13.21 2.00
N LEU A 342 -0.35 12.14 2.10
CA LEU A 342 -1.60 11.92 1.36
C LEU A 342 -2.56 11.03 2.18
N GLY A 343 -3.82 10.97 1.75
CA GLY A 343 -4.84 10.15 2.42
C GLY A 343 -5.29 10.68 3.78
N ASP A 344 -4.92 11.91 4.14
CA ASP A 344 -5.32 12.60 5.36
C ASP A 344 -6.74 13.19 5.21
N SER A 345 -7.43 13.38 6.33
CA SER A 345 -8.70 14.13 6.38
C SER A 345 -8.54 15.60 6.03
N LYS A 346 -7.33 16.15 6.16
CA LYS A 346 -6.97 17.49 5.67
C LYS A 346 -6.59 17.43 4.20
N SER A 347 -6.95 18.47 3.45
CA SER A 347 -6.50 18.62 2.06
C SER A 347 -5.04 19.07 2.03
N LEU A 348 -4.21 18.36 1.29
CA LEU A 348 -2.77 18.55 1.22
C LEU A 348 -2.33 18.76 -0.22
N ILE A 349 -1.26 19.53 -0.41
CA ILE A 349 -0.62 19.73 -1.72
C ILE A 349 0.90 19.66 -1.60
N THR A 350 1.54 19.11 -2.64
CA THR A 350 3.01 19.09 -2.75
C THR A 350 3.44 19.33 -4.19
N HIS A 351 4.68 19.76 -4.38
CA HIS A 351 5.34 19.90 -5.68
C HIS A 351 6.35 18.73 -5.84
N PRO A 352 6.02 17.67 -6.58
CA PRO A 352 6.81 16.44 -6.61
C PRO A 352 8.27 16.64 -7.02
N ALA A 353 8.53 17.41 -8.08
CA ALA A 353 9.86 17.65 -8.60
C ALA A 353 10.83 18.25 -7.57
N SER A 354 10.34 19.12 -6.68
CA SER A 354 11.17 19.76 -5.65
C SER A 354 11.14 19.08 -4.27
N THR A 355 10.29 18.08 -4.08
CA THR A 355 10.08 17.41 -2.79
C THR A 355 10.25 15.89 -2.88
N THR A 356 9.19 15.15 -3.11
CA THR A 356 9.15 13.68 -3.03
C THR A 356 10.00 12.98 -4.08
N HIS A 357 10.22 13.59 -5.25
CA HIS A 357 10.99 13.03 -6.36
C HIS A 357 12.30 13.79 -6.64
N ARG A 358 12.67 14.76 -5.81
CA ARG A 358 13.84 15.64 -6.06
C ARG A 358 15.20 14.92 -6.14
N ARG A 359 15.30 13.69 -5.62
CA ARG A 359 16.53 12.88 -5.65
C ARG A 359 16.72 12.12 -6.95
N LEU A 360 15.66 12.00 -7.74
CA LEU A 360 15.71 11.39 -9.06
C LEU A 360 16.37 12.36 -10.04
N SER A 361 17.11 11.85 -11.02
CA SER A 361 17.69 12.69 -12.07
C SER A 361 16.59 13.38 -12.91
N ALA A 362 16.94 14.45 -13.59
CA ALA A 362 15.98 15.17 -14.44
C ALA A 362 15.41 14.28 -15.56
N GLU A 363 16.23 13.35 -16.09
CA GLU A 363 15.83 12.38 -17.10
C GLU A 363 14.78 11.40 -16.54
N VAL A 364 15.00 10.87 -15.33
CA VAL A 364 14.06 9.98 -14.66
C VAL A 364 12.77 10.70 -14.32
N GLN A 365 12.86 11.94 -13.81
CA GLN A 365 11.66 12.74 -13.55
C GLN A 365 10.87 12.98 -14.85
N ALA A 366 11.55 13.34 -15.94
CA ALA A 366 10.91 13.55 -17.22
C ALA A 366 10.27 12.27 -17.79
N ALA A 367 10.93 11.11 -17.66
CA ALA A 367 10.38 9.82 -18.05
C ALA A 367 9.11 9.48 -17.25
N MET A 368 9.04 9.87 -15.97
CA MET A 368 7.83 9.77 -15.13
C MET A 368 6.79 10.87 -15.46
N GLY A 369 7.05 11.78 -16.41
CA GLY A 369 6.18 12.90 -16.73
C GLY A 369 6.17 14.02 -15.70
N ILE A 370 7.12 14.04 -14.77
CA ILE A 370 7.29 15.08 -13.75
C ILE A 370 8.08 16.24 -14.37
N THR A 371 7.47 17.42 -14.44
CA THR A 371 8.09 18.65 -14.94
C THR A 371 8.23 19.68 -13.81
N GLU A 372 9.04 20.71 -14.03
CA GLU A 372 9.19 21.83 -13.09
C GLU A 372 7.93 22.70 -12.99
#